data_9c29372fa163174844f871e8de8e7e5f
#
_entry.id   9c29372fa163174844f871e8de8e7e5f
#
_cell.length_a   1.000
_cell.length_b   1.000
_cell.length_c   1.000
_cell.angle_alpha   90.00
_cell.angle_beta   90.00
_cell.angle_gamma   90.00
#
_symmetry.space_group_name_H-M   'P 1'
#
loop_
_entity.id
_entity.type
_entity.pdbx_description
1 polymer ?
#
loop_
_entity_poly.entity_id
_entity_poly.type
_entity_poly.pdbx_seq_one_letter_code
_entity_poly.pdbx_strand_id
1 'polypeptide(L)'
;AACFSVLFLICLVSPDFFAKIVLKAGVKDLATPANNSLDKFLDDSILDPILDNPQILTSLGLHQLDFFTNHNEKLNDYSVEKSEADHEKFLTYYEKLNNFDEKKLPASAQLNLEVAKFSANIEKRGFEDFRYYMGPFIQFYGTHLSFVNFLTDTHKLENKKDAEDYIKRLSMVPQAINE
;
A
#
# COMPACT_ATOMS: atom_id res chain seq x y z
N ALA A 1 11.32 3.98 -1.68
CA ALA A 1 11.44 3.76 -0.22
C ALA A 1 10.10 3.37 0.42
N ALA A 2 8.98 3.94 -0.02
CA ALA A 2 7.65 3.61 0.53
C ALA A 2 7.24 2.14 0.35
N CYS A 3 7.74 1.45 -0.67
CA CYS A 3 7.39 0.06 -0.96
C CYS A 3 7.89 -0.96 0.10
N PHE A 4 8.96 -0.64 0.83
CA PHE A 4 9.52 -1.56 1.82
C PHE A 4 8.75 -1.57 3.14
N SER A 5 8.18 -0.43 3.55
CA SER A 5 7.39 -0.32 4.78
C SER A 5 6.06 -1.06 4.66
N VAL A 6 5.43 -1.02 3.50
CA VAL A 6 4.16 -1.71 3.24
C VAL A 6 4.32 -3.24 3.22
N LEU A 7 5.44 -3.77 2.67
CA LEU A 7 5.68 -5.22 2.66
C LEU A 7 5.92 -5.79 4.08
N PHE A 8 6.57 -5.04 4.96
CA PHE A 8 6.81 -5.49 6.33
C PHE A 8 5.52 -5.53 7.18
N LEU A 9 4.58 -4.62 6.90
CA LEU A 9 3.26 -4.62 7.53
C LEU A 9 2.35 -5.77 7.02
N ILE A 10 2.48 -6.18 5.75
CA ILE A 10 1.67 -7.28 5.17
C ILE A 10 1.93 -8.62 5.87
N CYS A 11 3.13 -8.86 6.40
CA CYS A 11 3.44 -10.09 7.14
C CYS A 11 2.76 -10.20 8.51
N LEU A 12 2.19 -9.12 9.04
CA LEU A 12 1.47 -9.10 10.32
C LEU A 12 -0.06 -9.10 10.15
N VAL A 13 -0.53 -9.11 8.93
CA VAL A 13 -1.95 -8.96 8.60
C VAL A 13 -2.66 -10.30 8.70
N SER A 14 -3.66 -10.36 9.57
CA SER A 14 -4.52 -11.54 9.77
C SER A 14 -5.37 -11.86 8.53
N PRO A 15 -5.87 -13.10 8.38
CA PRO A 15 -6.87 -13.47 7.35
C PRO A 15 -8.09 -12.55 7.30
N ASP A 16 -8.43 -11.91 8.43
CA ASP A 16 -9.51 -10.92 8.56
C ASP A 16 -9.26 -9.63 7.78
N PHE A 17 -8.01 -9.30 7.48
CA PHE A 17 -7.65 -8.14 6.66
C PHE A 17 -8.03 -8.33 5.19
N PHE A 18 -7.83 -9.53 4.64
CA PHE A 18 -8.30 -9.87 3.30
C PHE A 18 -9.83 -9.75 3.20
N ALA A 19 -10.54 -10.21 4.23
CA ALA A 19 -11.98 -10.04 4.31
C ALA A 19 -12.39 -8.57 4.30
N LYS A 20 -11.65 -7.68 4.98
CA LYS A 20 -11.92 -6.23 5.02
C LYS A 20 -11.67 -5.52 3.67
N ILE A 21 -10.63 -5.91 2.91
CA ILE A 21 -10.40 -5.42 1.55
C ILE A 21 -11.59 -5.78 0.66
N VAL A 22 -12.03 -7.02 0.70
CA VAL A 22 -13.19 -7.50 -0.03
C VAL A 22 -14.47 -6.77 0.39
N LEU A 23 -14.61 -6.40 1.66
CA LEU A 23 -15.78 -5.75 2.24
C LEU A 23 -15.91 -4.27 1.88
N LYS A 24 -14.82 -3.50 1.86
CA LYS A 24 -14.85 -2.08 1.48
C LYS A 24 -15.20 -1.93 0.00
N ALA A 25 -14.92 -2.94 -0.80
CA ALA A 25 -15.25 -2.99 -2.23
C ALA A 25 -16.71 -3.40 -2.55
N GLY A 26 -17.56 -3.66 -1.56
CA GLY A 26 -18.99 -3.86 -1.76
C GLY A 26 -19.65 -5.06 -1.07
N VAL A 27 -18.94 -5.84 -0.27
CA VAL A 27 -19.51 -6.99 0.47
C VAL A 27 -19.60 -6.65 1.95
N LYS A 28 -20.80 -6.36 2.41
CA LYS A 28 -21.06 -5.69 3.72
C LYS A 28 -20.99 -6.54 4.99
N ASP A 29 -20.78 -7.86 4.97
CA ASP A 29 -21.13 -8.68 6.15
C ASP A 29 -20.09 -9.68 6.70
N LEU A 30 -18.81 -9.53 6.45
CA LEU A 30 -17.78 -10.47 6.96
C LEU A 30 -16.72 -9.88 7.91
N ALA A 31 -16.89 -8.64 8.36
CA ALA A 31 -15.91 -8.01 9.24
C ALA A 31 -16.07 -8.49 10.69
N THR A 32 -15.03 -9.09 11.24
CA THR A 32 -14.87 -9.15 12.70
C THR A 32 -14.84 -7.72 13.24
N PRO A 33 -15.63 -7.38 14.26
CA PRO A 33 -15.60 -6.02 14.82
C PRO A 33 -14.19 -5.74 15.36
N ALA A 34 -13.63 -4.60 14.98
CA ALA A 34 -12.38 -4.12 15.57
C ALA A 34 -12.52 -4.08 17.10
N ASN A 35 -11.57 -4.66 17.82
CA ASN A 35 -11.64 -4.81 19.27
C ASN A 35 -11.60 -3.46 20.01
N ASN A 36 -11.13 -2.40 19.35
CA ASN A 36 -11.09 -1.04 19.89
C ASN A 36 -10.97 0.00 18.75
N SER A 37 -11.07 1.27 19.10
CA SER A 37 -11.01 2.39 18.17
C SER A 37 -9.65 2.52 17.46
N LEU A 38 -8.57 2.10 18.09
CA LEU A 38 -7.23 2.10 17.49
C LEU A 38 -7.11 1.04 16.38
N ASP A 39 -7.55 -0.19 16.65
CA ASP A 39 -7.48 -1.27 15.64
C ASP A 39 -8.26 -0.87 14.38
N LYS A 40 -9.46 -0.30 14.56
CA LYS A 40 -10.25 0.19 13.43
C LYS A 40 -9.51 1.30 12.67
N PHE A 41 -8.88 2.24 13.39
CA PHE A 41 -8.14 3.33 12.77
C PHE A 41 -6.94 2.81 11.98
N LEU A 42 -6.17 1.86 12.54
CA LEU A 42 -5.04 1.24 11.87
C LEU A 42 -5.48 0.48 10.61
N ASP A 43 -6.53 -0.32 10.72
CA ASP A 43 -7.09 -1.06 9.58
C ASP A 43 -7.55 -0.14 8.44
N ASP A 44 -8.28 0.92 8.77
CA ASP A 44 -8.78 1.87 7.78
C ASP A 44 -7.62 2.65 7.12
N SER A 45 -6.56 2.95 7.86
CA SER A 45 -5.40 3.68 7.35
C SER A 45 -4.52 2.88 6.38
N ILE A 46 -4.50 1.55 6.52
CA ILE A 46 -3.74 0.67 5.62
C ILE A 46 -4.55 0.41 4.34
N LEU A 47 -5.86 0.38 4.43
CA LEU A 47 -6.71 -0.04 3.34
C LEU A 47 -6.70 0.93 2.15
N ASP A 48 -6.76 2.23 2.43
CA ASP A 48 -6.81 3.26 1.37
C ASP A 48 -5.53 3.26 0.49
N PRO A 49 -4.30 3.22 1.03
CA PRO A 49 -3.08 3.08 0.22
C PRO A 49 -3.01 1.80 -0.62
N ILE A 50 -3.57 0.69 -0.12
CA ILE A 50 -3.60 -0.57 -0.87
C ILE A 50 -4.56 -0.46 -2.06
N LEU A 51 -5.75 0.11 -1.85
CA LEU A 51 -6.74 0.28 -2.91
C LEU A 51 -6.29 1.29 -3.98
N ASP A 52 -5.48 2.26 -3.61
CA ASP A 52 -4.88 3.26 -4.51
C ASP A 52 -3.67 2.72 -5.32
N ASN A 53 -3.26 1.46 -5.07
CA ASN A 53 -2.04 0.89 -5.64
C ASN A 53 -2.34 -0.29 -6.57
N PRO A 54 -2.43 -0.09 -7.89
CA PRO A 54 -2.74 -1.13 -8.86
C PRO A 54 -1.78 -2.34 -8.83
N GLN A 55 -0.50 -2.10 -8.55
CA GLN A 55 0.50 -3.17 -8.51
C GLN A 55 0.35 -4.03 -7.25
N ILE A 56 0.02 -3.43 -6.11
CA ILE A 56 -0.30 -4.19 -4.89
C ILE A 56 -1.56 -5.04 -5.10
N LEU A 57 -2.62 -4.49 -5.70
CA LEU A 57 -3.84 -5.25 -5.99
C LEU A 57 -3.56 -6.47 -6.87
N THR A 58 -2.69 -6.34 -7.86
CA THR A 58 -2.25 -7.48 -8.69
C THR A 58 -1.45 -8.50 -7.87
N SER A 59 -0.51 -8.04 -7.03
CA SER A 59 0.32 -8.91 -6.18
C SER A 59 -0.50 -9.70 -5.16
N LEU A 60 -1.62 -9.13 -4.71
CA LEU A 60 -2.56 -9.80 -3.82
C LEU A 60 -3.51 -10.79 -4.56
N GLY A 61 -3.37 -10.93 -5.88
CA GLY A 61 -4.22 -11.82 -6.69
C GLY A 61 -5.65 -11.32 -6.89
N LEU A 62 -5.91 -10.03 -6.66
CA LEU A 62 -7.25 -9.44 -6.76
C LEU A 62 -7.68 -9.16 -8.20
N HIS A 63 -6.83 -9.45 -9.18
CA HIS A 63 -7.12 -9.31 -10.61
C HIS A 63 -8.28 -10.19 -11.10
N GLN A 64 -8.62 -11.23 -10.35
CA GLN A 64 -9.73 -12.13 -10.67
C GLN A 64 -11.08 -11.64 -10.13
N LEU A 65 -11.11 -10.55 -9.36
CA LEU A 65 -12.34 -10.04 -8.77
C LEU A 65 -12.93 -8.93 -9.65
N ASP A 66 -14.15 -9.16 -10.15
CA ASP A 66 -14.83 -8.27 -11.11
C ASP A 66 -15.00 -6.81 -10.63
N PHE A 67 -15.02 -6.58 -9.33
CA PHE A 67 -15.20 -5.24 -8.78
C PHE A 67 -13.91 -4.40 -8.72
N PHE A 68 -12.74 -4.99 -8.93
CA PHE A 68 -11.47 -4.29 -9.15
C PHE A 68 -11.19 -4.14 -10.64
N THR A 69 -12.10 -3.50 -11.35
CA THR A 69 -11.94 -3.33 -12.78
C THR A 69 -10.76 -2.43 -13.11
N ASN A 70 -9.98 -2.86 -14.10
CA ASN A 70 -8.91 -2.09 -14.76
C ASN A 70 -7.65 -1.80 -13.92
N HIS A 71 -7.49 -2.33 -12.69
CA HIS A 71 -6.22 -2.16 -11.99
C HIS A 71 -5.09 -2.97 -12.68
N ASN A 72 -5.42 -4.06 -13.34
CA ASN A 72 -4.46 -4.95 -14.00
C ASN A 72 -3.82 -4.33 -15.27
N GLU A 73 -4.44 -3.32 -15.84
CA GLU A 73 -3.90 -2.56 -16.98
C GLU A 73 -3.07 -1.33 -16.57
N LYS A 74 -2.95 -1.04 -15.25
CA LYS A 74 -2.33 0.19 -14.73
C LYS A 74 -1.05 -0.10 -13.96
N LEU A 75 -0.09 0.79 -14.05
CA LEU A 75 1.01 0.93 -13.09
C LEU A 75 0.63 1.91 -11.98
N ASN A 76 1.42 1.93 -10.91
CA ASN A 76 1.34 2.99 -9.92
C ASN A 76 1.75 4.33 -10.54
N ASP A 77 1.25 5.40 -9.97
CA ASP A 77 1.71 6.75 -10.28
C ASP A 77 3.01 7.01 -9.50
N TYR A 78 4.10 7.27 -10.21
CA TYR A 78 5.44 7.52 -9.66
C TYR A 78 5.80 9.00 -9.66
N SER A 79 4.85 9.88 -10.04
CA SER A 79 5.08 11.32 -10.11
C SER A 79 5.44 11.91 -8.74
N VAL A 80 6.18 13.01 -8.78
CA VAL A 80 6.52 13.80 -7.60
C VAL A 80 5.25 14.34 -6.94
N GLU A 81 4.30 14.79 -7.74
CA GLU A 81 3.00 15.30 -7.31
C GLU A 81 2.21 14.25 -6.51
N LYS A 82 2.19 13.00 -6.98
CA LYS A 82 1.56 11.89 -6.26
C LYS A 82 2.26 11.61 -4.94
N SER A 83 3.58 11.60 -4.95
CA SER A 83 4.40 11.39 -3.75
C SER A 83 4.15 12.47 -2.69
N GLU A 84 4.00 13.73 -3.10
CA GLU A 84 3.68 14.84 -2.21
C GLU A 84 2.25 14.75 -1.67
N ALA A 85 1.28 14.44 -2.53
CA ALA A 85 -0.11 14.26 -2.11
C ALA A 85 -0.27 13.09 -1.12
N ASP A 86 0.46 12.01 -1.32
CA ASP A 86 0.44 10.86 -0.39
C ASP A 86 1.11 11.21 0.93
N HIS A 87 2.17 12.01 0.92
CA HIS A 87 2.78 12.52 2.15
C HIS A 87 1.82 13.42 2.95
N GLU A 88 1.07 14.29 2.32
CA GLU A 88 0.04 15.12 2.98
C GLU A 88 -1.06 14.25 3.63
N LYS A 89 -1.53 13.22 2.93
CA LYS A 89 -2.45 12.24 3.52
C LYS A 89 -1.81 11.53 4.72
N PHE A 90 -0.54 11.15 4.60
CA PHE A 90 0.20 10.53 5.68
C PHE A 90 0.38 11.45 6.90
N LEU A 91 0.64 12.75 6.71
CA LEU A 91 0.71 13.71 7.82
C LEU A 91 -0.61 13.80 8.57
N THR A 92 -1.74 13.79 7.86
CA THR A 92 -3.07 13.72 8.48
C THR A 92 -3.25 12.45 9.32
N TYR A 93 -2.79 11.31 8.82
CA TYR A 93 -2.76 10.06 9.58
C TYR A 93 -1.86 10.16 10.81
N TYR A 94 -0.65 10.68 10.66
CA TYR A 94 0.33 10.87 11.73
C TYR A 94 -0.21 11.71 12.88
N GLU A 95 -0.88 12.82 12.58
CA GLU A 95 -1.52 13.67 13.59
C GLU A 95 -2.62 12.92 14.34
N LYS A 96 -3.52 12.24 13.65
CA LYS A 96 -4.58 11.43 14.26
C LYS A 96 -4.03 10.34 15.15
N LEU A 97 -2.97 9.64 14.71
CA LEU A 97 -2.30 8.60 15.46
C LEU A 97 -1.71 9.14 16.79
N ASN A 98 -1.11 10.32 16.75
CA ASN A 98 -0.53 10.94 17.93
C ASN A 98 -1.57 11.45 18.95
N ASN A 99 -2.80 11.68 18.50
CA ASN A 99 -3.91 12.11 19.37
C ASN A 99 -4.56 10.97 20.17
N PHE A 100 -4.19 9.70 19.93
CA PHE A 100 -4.69 8.60 20.75
C PHE A 100 -4.16 8.68 22.18
N ASP A 101 -5.07 8.64 23.16
CA ASP A 101 -4.75 8.56 24.58
C ASP A 101 -4.42 7.11 24.95
N GLU A 102 -3.14 6.85 25.12
CA GLU A 102 -2.61 5.51 25.45
C GLU A 102 -3.26 4.94 26.71
N LYS A 103 -3.53 5.77 27.72
CA LYS A 103 -4.09 5.34 29.00
C LYS A 103 -5.52 4.80 28.90
N LYS A 104 -6.23 5.13 27.83
CA LYS A 104 -7.60 4.65 27.56
C LYS A 104 -7.64 3.34 26.78
N LEU A 105 -6.48 2.85 26.34
CA LEU A 105 -6.38 1.63 25.54
C LEU A 105 -6.05 0.41 26.41
N PRO A 106 -6.55 -0.79 26.07
CA PRO A 106 -6.10 -2.02 26.69
C PRO A 106 -4.62 -2.26 26.44
N ALA A 107 -3.93 -2.99 27.32
CA ALA A 107 -2.47 -3.17 27.29
C ALA A 107 -1.94 -3.69 25.93
N SER A 108 -2.66 -4.59 25.28
CA SER A 108 -2.29 -5.06 23.92
C SER A 108 -2.34 -3.96 22.87
N ALA A 109 -3.32 -3.06 22.96
CA ALA A 109 -3.46 -1.95 22.03
C ALA A 109 -2.47 -0.82 22.31
N GLN A 110 -1.99 -0.67 23.55
CA GLN A 110 -0.92 0.29 23.89
C GLN A 110 0.36 -0.06 23.14
N LEU A 111 0.76 -1.33 23.12
CA LEU A 111 1.93 -1.78 22.35
C LEU A 111 1.73 -1.53 20.84
N ASN A 112 0.55 -1.81 20.30
CA ASN A 112 0.25 -1.54 18.91
C ASN A 112 0.36 -0.05 18.58
N LEU A 113 -0.13 0.83 19.46
CA LEU A 113 0.00 2.27 19.31
C LEU A 113 1.46 2.73 19.33
N GLU A 114 2.27 2.21 20.25
CA GLU A 114 3.70 2.53 20.35
C GLU A 114 4.44 2.13 19.06
N VAL A 115 4.23 0.90 18.59
CA VAL A 115 4.82 0.41 17.34
C VAL A 115 4.36 1.25 16.14
N ALA A 116 3.07 1.58 16.06
CA ALA A 116 2.54 2.41 14.98
C ALA A 116 3.13 3.82 14.98
N LYS A 117 3.25 4.47 16.16
CA LYS A 117 3.90 5.78 16.30
C LYS A 117 5.38 5.73 15.91
N PHE A 118 6.09 4.69 16.33
CA PHE A 118 7.48 4.51 15.97
C PHE A 118 7.67 4.38 14.44
N SER A 119 6.88 3.52 13.81
CA SER A 119 6.92 3.32 12.36
C SER A 119 6.54 4.58 11.60
N ALA A 120 5.48 5.27 12.04
CA ALA A 120 5.05 6.52 11.42
C ALA A 120 6.10 7.64 11.57
N ASN A 121 6.83 7.69 12.69
CA ASN A 121 7.92 8.66 12.86
C ASN A 121 9.10 8.36 11.92
N ILE A 122 9.43 7.10 11.68
CA ILE A 122 10.46 6.70 10.70
C ILE A 122 10.02 7.11 9.29
N GLU A 123 8.77 6.84 8.92
CA GLU A 123 8.21 7.20 7.61
C GLU A 123 8.26 8.72 7.38
N LYS A 124 7.81 9.49 8.37
CA LYS A 124 7.86 10.96 8.34
C LYS A 124 9.27 11.47 8.09
N ARG A 125 10.24 11.01 8.90
CA ARG A 125 11.64 11.40 8.77
C ARG A 125 12.25 10.92 7.45
N GLY A 126 11.85 9.74 6.98
CA GLY A 126 12.28 9.21 5.68
C GLY A 126 11.94 10.14 4.53
N PHE A 127 10.74 10.73 4.56
CA PHE A 127 10.32 11.68 3.54
C PHE A 127 10.94 13.06 3.74
N GLU A 128 10.89 13.62 4.96
CA GLU A 128 11.33 15.01 5.23
C GLU A 128 12.85 15.16 5.18
N ASP A 129 13.60 14.22 5.78
CA ASP A 129 15.05 14.34 5.94
C ASP A 129 15.85 13.59 4.87
N PHE A 130 15.28 12.51 4.31
CA PHE A 130 16.04 11.55 3.50
C PHE A 130 15.40 11.24 2.13
N ARG A 131 14.38 11.99 1.70
CA ARG A 131 13.63 11.74 0.45
C ARG A 131 14.52 11.48 -0.76
N TYR A 132 15.62 12.24 -0.88
CA TYR A 132 16.54 12.18 -2.02
C TYR A 132 17.86 11.47 -1.73
N TYR A 133 17.95 10.83 -0.56
CA TYR A 133 19.19 10.15 -0.19
C TYR A 133 19.47 8.91 -1.04
N MET A 134 18.40 8.20 -1.40
CA MET A 134 18.50 7.05 -2.31
C MET A 134 17.74 7.38 -3.60
N GLY A 135 18.47 7.40 -4.71
CA GLY A 135 17.87 7.57 -6.03
C GLY A 135 16.99 6.38 -6.44
N PRO A 136 16.14 6.55 -7.45
CA PRO A 136 15.25 5.47 -7.93
C PRO A 136 16.00 4.31 -8.60
N PHE A 137 17.24 4.52 -9.02
CA PHE A 137 18.07 3.55 -9.71
C PHE A 137 19.27 3.14 -8.86
N ILE A 138 19.04 2.19 -7.96
CA ILE A 138 20.11 1.56 -7.17
C ILE A 138 20.32 0.11 -7.58
N GLN A 139 21.55 -0.39 -7.49
CA GLN A 139 22.01 -1.63 -8.11
C GLN A 139 21.12 -2.86 -7.79
N PHE A 140 20.60 -2.99 -6.57
CA PHE A 140 19.87 -4.18 -6.13
C PHE A 140 18.39 -3.94 -5.85
N TYR A 141 17.93 -2.70 -5.77
CA TYR A 141 16.57 -2.34 -5.30
C TYR A 141 15.91 -1.23 -6.11
N GLY A 142 16.47 -0.90 -7.29
CA GLY A 142 15.98 0.21 -8.10
C GLY A 142 14.62 -0.08 -8.74
N THR A 143 13.91 1.00 -9.08
CA THR A 143 12.60 0.96 -9.74
C THR A 143 12.64 0.13 -11.04
N HIS A 144 13.75 0.18 -11.78
CA HIS A 144 13.95 -0.62 -13.00
C HIS A 144 13.87 -2.14 -12.75
N LEU A 145 14.44 -2.63 -11.64
CA LEU A 145 14.33 -4.05 -11.26
C LEU A 145 12.92 -4.39 -10.78
N SER A 146 12.27 -3.47 -10.07
CA SER A 146 10.90 -3.65 -9.61
C SER A 146 9.94 -3.82 -10.78
N PHE A 147 10.09 -3.08 -11.87
CA PHE A 147 9.27 -3.26 -13.08
C PHE A 147 9.52 -4.61 -13.73
N VAL A 148 10.79 -5.02 -13.88
CA VAL A 148 11.12 -6.33 -14.47
C VAL A 148 10.46 -7.43 -13.64
N ASN A 149 10.73 -7.50 -12.33
CA ASN A 149 10.20 -8.54 -11.46
C ASN A 149 8.65 -8.52 -11.42
N PHE A 150 8.05 -7.34 -11.39
CA PHE A 150 6.59 -7.22 -11.40
C PHE A 150 5.98 -7.77 -12.68
N LEU A 151 6.54 -7.41 -13.82
CA LEU A 151 6.02 -7.82 -15.13
C LEU A 151 6.32 -9.28 -15.44
N THR A 152 7.44 -9.87 -14.97
CA THR A 152 7.80 -11.26 -15.24
C THR A 152 7.21 -12.24 -14.23
N ASP A 153 7.13 -11.87 -12.95
CA ASP A 153 6.85 -12.83 -11.89
C ASP A 153 5.46 -12.62 -11.26
N THR A 154 4.96 -11.37 -11.26
CA THR A 154 3.73 -11.02 -10.54
C THR A 154 2.52 -10.90 -11.46
N HIS A 155 2.68 -10.25 -12.62
CA HIS A 155 1.59 -10.12 -13.59
C HIS A 155 1.36 -11.45 -14.30
N LYS A 156 0.28 -12.13 -13.96
CA LYS A 156 -0.07 -13.43 -14.55
C LYS A 156 -0.75 -13.27 -15.90
N LEU A 157 -0.46 -14.22 -16.82
CA LEU A 157 -1.03 -14.29 -18.16
C LEU A 157 -1.87 -15.58 -18.27
N GLU A 158 -3.08 -15.56 -17.74
CA GLU A 158 -3.97 -16.73 -17.73
C GLU A 158 -4.98 -16.72 -18.89
N ASN A 159 -5.25 -15.56 -19.44
CA ASN A 159 -6.22 -15.37 -20.51
C ASN A 159 -5.82 -14.21 -21.44
N LYS A 160 -6.60 -14.01 -22.52
CA LYS A 160 -6.35 -12.96 -23.52
C LYS A 160 -6.39 -11.55 -22.91
N LYS A 161 -7.32 -11.31 -21.96
CA LYS A 161 -7.43 -10.01 -21.31
C LYS A 161 -6.18 -9.69 -20.51
N ASP A 162 -5.63 -10.65 -19.79
CA ASP A 162 -4.40 -10.45 -19.03
C ASP A 162 -3.22 -10.07 -19.94
N ALA A 163 -3.15 -10.67 -21.14
CA ALA A 163 -2.14 -10.32 -22.12
C ALA A 163 -2.35 -8.89 -22.67
N GLU A 164 -3.57 -8.47 -22.91
CA GLU A 164 -3.90 -7.11 -23.32
C GLU A 164 -3.54 -6.09 -22.22
N ASP A 165 -3.86 -6.40 -20.97
CA ASP A 165 -3.53 -5.57 -19.79
C ASP A 165 -2.01 -5.50 -19.58
N TYR A 166 -1.30 -6.61 -19.78
CA TYR A 166 0.17 -6.65 -19.74
C TYR A 166 0.81 -5.70 -20.76
N ILE A 167 0.33 -5.73 -22.01
CA ILE A 167 0.83 -4.85 -23.08
C ILE A 167 0.60 -3.36 -22.71
N LYS A 168 -0.55 -3.05 -22.14
CA LYS A 168 -0.83 -1.68 -21.66
C LYS A 168 0.15 -1.27 -20.57
N ARG A 169 0.37 -2.12 -19.55
CA ARG A 169 1.37 -1.85 -18.49
C ARG A 169 2.76 -1.64 -19.03
N LEU A 170 3.18 -2.51 -19.96
CA LEU A 170 4.49 -2.42 -20.58
C LEU A 170 4.67 -1.08 -21.31
N SER A 171 3.63 -0.59 -21.96
CA SER A 171 3.65 0.70 -22.66
C SER A 171 3.74 1.91 -21.71
N MET A 172 3.36 1.76 -20.44
CA MET A 172 3.43 2.82 -19.42
C MET A 172 4.81 2.91 -18.74
N VAL A 173 5.64 1.86 -18.82
CA VAL A 173 6.96 1.83 -18.15
C VAL A 173 7.87 3.00 -18.53
N PRO A 174 8.00 3.42 -19.79
CA PRO A 174 8.83 4.58 -20.15
C PRO A 174 8.40 5.87 -19.47
N GLN A 175 7.10 6.10 -19.31
CA GLN A 175 6.57 7.26 -18.59
C GLN A 175 6.92 7.15 -17.11
N ALA A 176 6.61 6.03 -16.48
CA ALA A 176 6.86 5.80 -15.05
C ALA A 176 8.36 5.85 -14.65
N ILE A 177 9.28 5.68 -15.62
CA ILE A 177 10.72 5.86 -15.41
C ILE A 177 11.13 7.33 -15.49
N ASN A 178 10.40 8.14 -16.26
CA ASN A 178 10.70 9.55 -16.47
C ASN A 178 10.04 10.46 -15.40
N GLU A 179 9.11 9.96 -14.63
CA GLU A 179 8.49 10.66 -13.50
C GLU A 179 9.40 10.65 -12.26
#